data_b2b0ec601479f1e1355b408972a1ddd4
#
_entry.id   b2b0ec601479f1e1355b408972a1ddd4
#
_cell.length_a   1.000
_cell.length_b   1.000
_cell.length_c   1.000
_cell.angle_alpha   90.00
_cell.angle_beta   90.00
_cell.angle_gamma   90.00
#
_symmetry.space_group_name_H-M   'P 1'
#
loop_
_entity.id
_entity.type
_entity.pdbx_description
1 polymer ?
#
loop_
_entity_poly.entity_id
_entity_poly.type
_entity_poly.pdbx_seq_one_letter_code
_entity_poly.pdbx_strand_id
1 'polypeptide(L)'
;MQDKIIEIMRKRIPDDGWHIRGFADLSGLLHERFKGFSHGITIGKRLDDSIIDSVIKGPNIQYYDLYKQTNAYLAGLLKVLAEDLGSLGLKHLVIWPFSSPDLDRSPDYSRTMRHRFSHKMVGTRAGLGWIGKTDLFVSRKFGPRLRLASLLVDYPLKPLASPIVKSRCGKCNICVEACPAGAASGMLWNTKVDRDEYYDAFKCSKKARELSRPFADPNHEICGICVSVCPVGKKGLSESKRR
;
A
#
# COMPACT_ATOMS: atom_id res chain seq x y z
N MET A 1 20.94 9.76 15.23
CA MET A 1 19.50 9.51 15.35
C MET A 1 19.00 8.51 14.31
N GLN A 2 19.20 8.72 13.01
CA GLN A 2 18.74 7.79 11.97
C GLN A 2 19.23 6.34 12.18
N ASP A 3 20.48 6.14 12.58
CA ASP A 3 21.02 4.80 12.83
C ASP A 3 20.28 4.07 13.98
N LYS A 4 19.90 4.82 15.04
CA LYS A 4 19.07 4.27 16.13
C LYS A 4 17.69 3.85 15.62
N ILE A 5 17.09 4.64 14.74
CA ILE A 5 15.81 4.29 14.12
C ILE A 5 15.95 3.04 13.24
N ILE A 6 17.03 2.94 12.46
CA ILE A 6 17.33 1.73 11.65
C ILE A 6 17.48 0.51 12.54
N GLU A 7 18.17 0.62 13.66
CA GLU A 7 18.36 -0.46 14.63
C GLU A 7 17.03 -0.91 15.24
N ILE A 8 16.19 0.03 15.68
CA ILE A 8 14.84 -0.25 16.16
C ILE A 8 14.04 -0.98 15.08
N MET A 9 14.05 -0.50 13.85
CA MET A 9 13.34 -1.16 12.76
C MET A 9 13.86 -2.57 12.46
N ARG A 10 15.17 -2.80 12.57
CA ARG A 10 15.75 -4.15 12.42
C ARG A 10 15.33 -5.08 13.54
N LYS A 11 15.26 -4.57 14.78
CA LYS A 11 14.84 -5.33 15.95
C LYS A 11 13.34 -5.70 15.90
N ARG A 12 12.49 -4.78 15.44
CA ARG A 12 11.03 -4.94 15.49
C ARG A 12 10.43 -5.57 14.23
N ILE A 13 11.06 -5.37 13.07
CA ILE A 13 10.56 -5.87 11.80
C ILE A 13 11.44 -7.04 11.37
N PRO A 14 10.92 -8.28 11.36
CA PRO A 14 11.69 -9.46 10.98
C PRO A 14 12.31 -9.34 9.60
N ASP A 15 13.55 -9.81 9.45
CA ASP A 15 14.21 -9.97 8.14
C ASP A 15 13.99 -11.40 7.61
N ASP A 16 12.72 -11.78 7.53
CA ASP A 16 12.23 -13.13 7.24
C ASP A 16 11.82 -13.32 5.76
N GLY A 17 12.12 -12.35 4.92
CA GLY A 17 11.69 -12.36 3.53
C GLY A 17 10.23 -12.00 3.30
N TRP A 18 9.44 -11.74 4.37
CA TRP A 18 8.01 -11.38 4.31
C TRP A 18 7.73 -9.90 4.52
N HIS A 19 8.76 -9.13 4.85
CA HIS A 19 8.63 -7.71 5.13
C HIS A 19 9.46 -6.85 4.16
N ILE A 20 8.98 -5.64 3.94
CA ILE A 20 9.74 -4.52 3.37
C ILE A 20 9.59 -3.32 4.28
N ARG A 21 10.59 -2.47 4.32
CA ARG A 21 10.60 -1.22 5.09
C ARG A 21 11.41 -0.15 4.37
N GLY A 22 11.08 1.11 4.62
CA GLY A 22 11.82 2.22 4.05
C GLY A 22 11.44 3.57 4.64
N PHE A 23 12.28 4.57 4.34
CA PHE A 23 12.10 5.97 4.71
C PHE A 23 11.74 6.80 3.49
N ALA A 24 10.90 7.79 3.68
CA ALA A 24 10.45 8.68 2.64
C ALA A 24 10.57 10.14 3.07
N ASP A 25 11.14 10.97 2.23
CA ASP A 25 10.95 12.41 2.28
C ASP A 25 9.60 12.73 1.64
N LEU A 26 8.71 13.33 2.42
CA LEU A 26 7.34 13.72 2.07
C LEU A 26 7.17 15.24 2.06
N SER A 27 8.27 16.01 2.09
CA SER A 27 8.23 17.46 2.09
C SER A 27 7.43 18.01 0.91
N GLY A 28 6.45 18.87 1.21
CA GLY A 28 5.54 19.46 0.21
C GLY A 28 4.47 18.50 -0.35
N LEU A 29 4.37 17.26 0.15
CA LEU A 29 3.42 16.26 -0.34
C LEU A 29 2.28 15.96 0.63
N LEU A 30 2.43 16.35 1.88
CA LEU A 30 1.45 16.04 2.92
C LEU A 30 0.32 17.08 2.93
N HIS A 31 -0.89 16.61 3.17
CA HIS A 31 -2.04 17.47 3.43
C HIS A 31 -1.79 18.33 4.69
N GLU A 32 -2.36 19.53 4.75
CA GLU A 32 -2.20 20.49 5.86
C GLU A 32 -2.49 19.90 7.25
N ARG A 33 -3.41 18.93 7.35
CA ARG A 33 -3.72 18.20 8.60
C ARG A 33 -2.49 17.52 9.21
N PHE A 34 -1.49 17.23 8.42
CA PHE A 34 -0.23 16.61 8.86
C PHE A 34 0.90 17.64 9.01
N LYS A 35 0.55 18.92 9.15
CA LYS A 35 1.52 20.00 9.38
C LYS A 35 2.41 19.69 10.59
N GLY A 36 3.71 19.86 10.42
CA GLY A 36 4.72 19.53 11.44
C GLY A 36 5.40 18.18 11.23
N PHE A 37 4.99 17.44 10.18
CA PHE A 37 5.70 16.26 9.71
C PHE A 37 6.19 16.50 8.28
N SER A 38 7.32 15.89 7.94
CA SER A 38 7.88 15.97 6.59
C SER A 38 8.45 14.64 6.11
N HIS A 39 8.57 13.66 6.99
CA HIS A 39 9.15 12.35 6.67
C HIS A 39 8.23 11.23 7.12
N GLY A 40 8.39 10.08 6.46
CA GLY A 40 7.60 8.89 6.77
C GLY A 40 8.44 7.63 6.81
N ILE A 41 8.01 6.72 7.68
CA ILE A 41 8.47 5.33 7.73
C ILE A 41 7.35 4.48 7.16
N THR A 42 7.64 3.60 6.21
CA THR A 42 6.66 2.65 5.67
C THR A 42 7.11 1.22 5.88
N ILE A 43 6.14 0.37 6.17
CA ILE A 43 6.32 -1.07 6.36
C ILE A 43 5.33 -1.77 5.44
N GLY A 44 5.80 -2.81 4.76
CA GLY A 44 4.95 -3.71 3.99
C GLY A 44 5.08 -5.14 4.49
N LYS A 45 3.93 -5.81 4.65
CA LYS A 45 3.84 -7.25 4.96
C LYS A 45 3.31 -7.99 3.75
N ARG A 46 4.06 -9.01 3.28
CA ARG A 46 3.61 -9.91 2.22
C ARG A 46 2.37 -10.68 2.64
N LEU A 47 1.46 -10.85 1.71
CA LEU A 47 0.29 -11.72 1.82
C LEU A 47 0.65 -13.16 1.41
N ASP A 48 -0.06 -14.13 1.94
CA ASP A 48 0.12 -15.54 1.57
C ASP A 48 -0.22 -15.78 0.10
N ASP A 49 0.72 -16.42 -0.63
CA ASP A 49 0.58 -16.61 -2.08
C ASP A 49 -0.55 -17.57 -2.42
N SER A 50 -0.79 -18.63 -1.61
CA SER A 50 -1.82 -19.62 -1.89
C SER A 50 -3.22 -19.00 -1.78
N ILE A 51 -3.41 -18.14 -0.77
CA ILE A 51 -4.66 -17.40 -0.58
C ILE A 51 -4.83 -16.37 -1.69
N ILE A 52 -3.77 -15.64 -2.07
CA ILE A 52 -3.85 -14.67 -3.16
C ILE A 52 -4.11 -15.36 -4.50
N ASP A 53 -3.53 -16.52 -4.76
CA ASP A 53 -3.77 -17.26 -6.01
C ASP A 53 -5.21 -17.82 -6.07
N SER A 54 -5.84 -18.11 -4.93
CA SER A 54 -7.23 -18.59 -4.88
C SER A 54 -8.27 -17.54 -5.29
N VAL A 55 -7.94 -16.24 -5.29
CA VAL A 55 -8.87 -15.16 -5.63
C VAL A 55 -8.81 -14.73 -7.10
N ILE A 56 -8.24 -15.53 -7.97
CA ILE A 56 -8.12 -15.23 -9.40
C ILE A 56 -9.47 -15.02 -10.10
N LYS A 57 -10.52 -15.68 -9.61
CA LYS A 57 -11.90 -15.56 -10.12
C LYS A 57 -12.82 -14.69 -9.25
N GLY A 58 -12.32 -14.18 -8.14
CA GLY A 58 -13.09 -13.38 -7.18
C GLY A 58 -12.62 -13.56 -5.74
N PRO A 59 -13.02 -12.68 -4.84
CA PRO A 59 -12.67 -12.76 -3.43
C PRO A 59 -13.35 -13.94 -2.74
N ASN A 60 -12.75 -14.39 -1.63
CA ASN A 60 -13.30 -15.43 -0.74
C ASN A 60 -13.06 -15.07 0.73
N ILE A 61 -13.62 -15.86 1.63
CA ILE A 61 -13.52 -15.61 3.07
C ILE A 61 -12.07 -15.71 3.56
N GLN A 62 -11.24 -16.62 3.02
CA GLN A 62 -9.85 -16.76 3.41
C GLN A 62 -9.04 -15.49 3.09
N TYR A 63 -9.29 -14.86 1.94
CA TYR A 63 -8.67 -13.59 1.60
C TYR A 63 -9.16 -12.45 2.50
N TYR A 64 -10.45 -12.44 2.86
CA TYR A 64 -10.99 -11.47 3.81
C TYR A 64 -10.33 -11.59 5.19
N ASP A 65 -10.17 -12.80 5.68
CA ASP A 65 -9.50 -13.04 6.96
C ASP A 65 -8.01 -12.69 6.91
N LEU A 66 -7.31 -13.07 5.83
CA LEU A 66 -5.91 -12.67 5.62
C LEU A 66 -5.75 -11.14 5.61
N TYR A 67 -6.68 -10.43 4.97
CA TYR A 67 -6.71 -8.96 4.96
C TYR A 67 -6.82 -8.39 6.38
N LYS A 68 -7.77 -8.87 7.18
CA LYS A 68 -7.98 -8.42 8.57
C LYS A 68 -6.76 -8.72 9.45
N GLN A 69 -6.28 -9.97 9.41
CA GLN A 69 -5.15 -10.44 10.21
C GLN A 69 -3.87 -9.66 9.87
N THR A 70 -3.60 -9.42 8.58
CA THR A 70 -2.42 -8.66 8.17
C THR A 70 -2.50 -7.20 8.59
N ASN A 71 -3.68 -6.58 8.52
CA ASN A 71 -3.88 -5.23 9.01
C ASN A 71 -3.71 -5.14 10.54
N ALA A 72 -4.25 -6.08 11.30
CA ALA A 72 -4.08 -6.14 12.75
C ALA A 72 -2.61 -6.34 13.15
N TYR A 73 -1.90 -7.22 12.45
CA TYR A 73 -0.46 -7.41 12.64
C TYR A 73 0.33 -6.11 12.41
N LEU A 74 0.08 -5.43 11.27
CA LEU A 74 0.75 -4.17 10.94
C LEU A 74 0.41 -3.05 11.96
N ALA A 75 -0.82 -2.99 12.43
CA ALA A 75 -1.23 -2.03 13.46
C ALA A 75 -0.48 -2.29 14.78
N GLY A 76 -0.37 -3.53 15.21
CA GLY A 76 0.43 -3.91 16.39
C GLY A 76 1.90 -3.52 16.25
N LEU A 77 2.48 -3.76 15.09
CA LEU A 77 3.86 -3.41 14.79
C LEU A 77 4.09 -1.89 14.80
N LEU A 78 3.17 -1.12 14.21
CA LEU A 78 3.23 0.35 14.24
C LEU A 78 3.14 0.90 15.66
N LYS A 79 2.31 0.30 16.53
CA LYS A 79 2.17 0.72 17.92
C LYS A 79 3.51 0.59 18.68
N VAL A 80 4.15 -0.57 18.57
CA VAL A 80 5.47 -0.80 19.23
C VAL A 80 6.53 0.14 18.65
N LEU A 81 6.56 0.37 17.33
CA LEU A 81 7.50 1.30 16.71
C LEU A 81 7.26 2.75 17.17
N ALA A 82 6.00 3.15 17.33
CA ALA A 82 5.63 4.48 17.82
C ALA A 82 6.13 4.69 19.27
N GLU A 83 5.98 3.69 20.13
CA GLU A 83 6.49 3.71 21.50
C GLU A 83 8.03 3.84 21.53
N ASP A 84 8.73 3.06 20.71
CA ASP A 84 10.19 3.14 20.60
C ASP A 84 10.67 4.51 20.09
N LEU A 85 9.99 5.07 19.07
CA LEU A 85 10.31 6.41 18.54
C LEU A 85 10.02 7.51 19.57
N GLY A 86 8.91 7.39 20.30
CA GLY A 86 8.57 8.30 21.42
C GLY A 86 9.64 8.29 22.49
N SER A 87 10.19 7.11 22.82
CA SER A 87 11.30 6.97 23.79
C SER A 87 12.60 7.65 23.33
N LEU A 88 12.76 7.88 22.02
CA LEU A 88 13.86 8.69 21.47
C LEU A 88 13.57 10.20 21.46
N GLY A 89 12.41 10.63 21.97
CA GLY A 89 11.96 12.02 21.93
C GLY A 89 11.44 12.50 20.59
N LEU A 90 11.16 11.60 19.65
CA LEU A 90 10.66 11.93 18.31
C LEU A 90 9.15 12.14 18.34
N LYS A 91 8.68 13.25 17.82
CA LYS A 91 7.26 13.43 17.50
C LYS A 91 6.91 12.54 16.32
N HIS A 92 5.85 11.77 16.46
CA HIS A 92 5.40 10.82 15.46
C HIS A 92 3.87 10.78 15.38
N LEU A 93 3.35 10.27 14.25
CA LEU A 93 1.93 10.04 14.04
C LEU A 93 1.73 8.70 13.32
N VAL A 94 0.97 7.81 13.94
CA VAL A 94 0.61 6.51 13.34
C VAL A 94 -0.47 6.72 12.28
N ILE A 95 -0.22 6.24 11.07
CA ILE A 95 -1.24 6.11 10.03
C ILE A 95 -1.56 4.62 9.90
N TRP A 96 -2.75 4.25 10.35
CA TRP A 96 -3.18 2.86 10.42
C TRP A 96 -3.30 2.20 9.04
N PRO A 97 -3.10 0.87 8.91
CA PRO A 97 -3.25 0.15 7.65
C PRO A 97 -4.71 0.01 7.16
N PHE A 98 -5.65 0.57 7.90
CA PHE A 98 -7.07 0.66 7.60
C PHE A 98 -7.53 2.11 7.70
N SER A 99 -8.63 2.43 7.02
CA SER A 99 -9.16 3.81 7.05
C SER A 99 -9.54 4.24 8.46
N SER A 100 -9.09 5.42 8.85
CA SER A 100 -9.50 6.12 10.05
C SER A 100 -10.27 7.38 9.62
N PRO A 101 -11.61 7.39 9.73
CA PRO A 101 -12.43 8.50 9.22
C PRO A 101 -11.98 9.87 9.73
N ASP A 102 -11.60 9.95 11.00
CA ASP A 102 -11.20 11.22 11.64
C ASP A 102 -9.81 11.69 11.24
N LEU A 103 -8.92 10.76 10.88
CA LEU A 103 -7.53 11.08 10.58
C LEU A 103 -7.27 11.27 9.08
N ASP A 104 -7.56 10.24 8.28
CA ASP A 104 -7.10 10.14 6.91
C ASP A 104 -8.18 10.29 5.84
N ARG A 105 -9.48 10.15 6.19
CA ARG A 105 -10.56 10.33 5.23
C ARG A 105 -10.79 11.80 4.91
N SER A 106 -10.83 12.15 3.62
CA SER A 106 -11.18 13.49 3.17
C SER A 106 -12.64 13.81 3.46
N PRO A 107 -13.01 15.07 3.77
CA PRO A 107 -14.41 15.48 3.95
C PRO A 107 -15.29 15.19 2.73
N ASP A 108 -14.71 15.23 1.54
CA ASP A 108 -15.37 14.95 0.27
C ASP A 108 -15.14 13.50 -0.22
N TYR A 109 -14.78 12.57 0.69
CA TYR A 109 -14.47 11.18 0.36
C TYR A 109 -15.58 10.50 -0.45
N SER A 110 -16.84 10.71 -0.09
CA SER A 110 -17.99 10.12 -0.81
C SER A 110 -18.06 10.54 -2.28
N ARG A 111 -17.54 11.74 -2.61
CA ARG A 111 -17.52 12.30 -3.95
C ARG A 111 -16.24 11.99 -4.71
N THR A 112 -15.14 11.77 -4.03
CA THR A 112 -13.81 11.63 -4.65
C THR A 112 -13.16 10.28 -4.43
N MET A 113 -13.56 9.53 -3.40
CA MET A 113 -12.88 8.33 -2.90
C MET A 113 -11.38 8.57 -2.66
N ARG A 114 -11.02 9.78 -2.15
CA ARG A 114 -9.64 10.16 -1.85
C ARG A 114 -9.44 10.27 -0.34
N HIS A 115 -8.32 9.74 0.12
CA HIS A 115 -7.84 9.95 1.48
C HIS A 115 -6.86 11.11 1.53
N ARG A 116 -6.77 11.79 2.69
CA ARG A 116 -5.76 12.84 2.94
C ARG A 116 -4.34 12.28 2.97
N PHE A 117 -4.20 10.99 3.23
CA PHE A 117 -2.93 10.30 3.29
C PHE A 117 -2.93 9.04 2.42
N SER A 118 -1.77 8.74 1.83
CA SER A 118 -1.60 7.54 0.99
C SER A 118 -0.34 6.77 1.40
N HIS A 119 -0.51 5.55 1.91
CA HIS A 119 0.61 4.62 2.13
C HIS A 119 1.39 4.33 0.84
N LYS A 120 0.69 4.34 -0.31
CA LYS A 120 1.31 4.14 -1.63
C LYS A 120 2.31 5.25 -1.93
N MET A 121 1.99 6.50 -1.60
CA MET A 121 2.88 7.64 -1.73
C MET A 121 4.17 7.42 -0.92
N VAL A 122 4.05 7.03 0.36
CA VAL A 122 5.23 6.76 1.20
C VAL A 122 6.07 5.63 0.59
N GLY A 123 5.44 4.56 0.14
CA GLY A 123 6.12 3.43 -0.51
C GLY A 123 6.89 3.81 -1.78
N THR A 124 6.30 4.67 -2.64
CA THR A 124 6.96 5.15 -3.87
C THR A 124 8.10 6.11 -3.55
N ARG A 125 7.91 7.01 -2.59
CA ARG A 125 8.95 7.96 -2.13
C ARG A 125 10.11 7.24 -1.42
N ALA A 126 9.82 6.13 -0.75
CA ALA A 126 10.85 5.26 -0.14
C ALA A 126 11.59 4.37 -1.17
N GLY A 127 11.25 4.43 -2.46
CA GLY A 127 11.89 3.64 -3.51
C GLY A 127 11.54 2.14 -3.49
N LEU A 128 10.51 1.72 -2.75
CA LEU A 128 10.14 0.32 -2.56
C LEU A 128 9.29 -0.26 -3.71
N GLY A 129 8.65 0.59 -4.50
CA GLY A 129 7.77 0.18 -5.59
C GLY A 129 7.14 1.34 -6.33
N TRP A 130 6.19 1.06 -7.18
CA TRP A 130 5.48 2.03 -8.03
C TRP A 130 3.97 1.85 -7.93
N ILE A 131 3.20 2.78 -8.49
CA ILE A 131 1.76 2.60 -8.68
C ILE A 131 1.52 1.87 -10.00
N GLY A 132 0.77 0.77 -9.93
CA GLY A 132 0.36 -0.03 -11.07
C GLY A 132 -0.85 0.55 -11.81
N LYS A 133 -1.21 -0.05 -12.95
CA LYS A 133 -2.33 0.38 -13.79
C LYS A 133 -3.70 0.28 -13.12
N THR A 134 -3.82 -0.50 -12.04
CA THR A 134 -5.04 -0.65 -11.22
C THR A 134 -4.96 0.14 -9.91
N ASP A 135 -4.16 1.19 -9.88
CA ASP A 135 -3.91 2.06 -8.72
C ASP A 135 -3.37 1.34 -7.48
N LEU A 136 -2.91 0.10 -7.58
CA LEU A 136 -2.25 -0.62 -6.50
C LEU A 136 -0.78 -0.24 -6.38
N PHE A 137 -0.26 -0.25 -5.16
CA PHE A 137 1.18 -0.25 -4.95
C PHE A 137 1.78 -1.60 -5.37
N VAL A 138 2.73 -1.56 -6.27
CA VAL A 138 3.46 -2.74 -6.76
C VAL A 138 4.89 -2.67 -6.23
N SER A 139 5.19 -3.43 -5.18
CA SER A 139 6.54 -3.46 -4.63
C SER A 139 7.50 -4.22 -5.55
N ARG A 140 8.79 -3.84 -5.50
CA ARG A 140 9.84 -4.55 -6.25
C ARG A 140 9.96 -6.02 -5.82
N LYS A 141 9.74 -6.31 -4.53
CA LYS A 141 9.96 -7.62 -3.93
C LYS A 141 8.74 -8.54 -4.03
N PHE A 142 7.53 -7.99 -3.78
CA PHE A 142 6.32 -8.79 -3.62
C PHE A 142 5.22 -8.46 -4.65
N GLY A 143 5.49 -7.57 -5.60
CA GLY A 143 4.44 -7.05 -6.47
C GLY A 143 3.34 -6.37 -5.65
N PRO A 144 2.06 -6.55 -6.02
CA PRO A 144 0.92 -6.02 -5.25
C PRO A 144 0.49 -6.93 -4.08
N ARG A 145 1.19 -8.06 -3.84
CA ARG A 145 0.84 -9.08 -2.82
C ARG A 145 1.29 -8.65 -1.43
N LEU A 146 0.88 -7.45 -0.98
CA LEU A 146 1.25 -6.94 0.34
C LEU A 146 0.19 -5.96 0.88
N ARG A 147 0.25 -5.74 2.19
CA ARG A 147 -0.40 -4.60 2.84
C ARG A 147 0.68 -3.63 3.32
N LEU A 148 0.33 -2.34 3.36
CA LEU A 148 1.21 -1.27 3.80
C LEU A 148 0.67 -0.60 5.06
N ALA A 149 1.60 -0.10 5.88
CA ALA A 149 1.33 0.76 7.00
C ALA A 149 2.43 1.82 7.12
N SER A 150 2.17 2.96 7.75
CA SER A 150 3.12 4.07 7.80
C SER A 150 3.09 4.80 9.13
N LEU A 151 4.23 5.41 9.47
CA LEU A 151 4.39 6.39 10.53
C LEU A 151 4.90 7.69 9.90
N LEU A 152 4.36 8.83 10.33
CA LEU A 152 4.97 10.13 10.09
C LEU A 152 5.88 10.49 11.24
N VAL A 153 6.98 11.18 10.95
CA VAL A 153 7.95 11.66 11.93
C VAL A 153 8.37 13.10 11.61
N ASP A 154 8.71 13.85 12.63
CA ASP A 154 9.21 15.23 12.51
C ASP A 154 10.74 15.30 12.31
N TYR A 155 11.40 14.17 12.24
CA TYR A 155 12.84 14.05 12.06
C TYR A 155 13.21 13.80 10.58
N PRO A 156 14.21 14.52 10.03
CA PRO A 156 14.65 14.33 8.64
C PRO A 156 15.33 12.96 8.47
N LEU A 157 14.60 12.03 7.85
CA LEU A 157 15.08 10.69 7.52
C LEU A 157 15.57 10.66 6.07
N LYS A 158 16.84 10.38 5.87
CA LYS A 158 17.38 10.16 4.52
C LYS A 158 16.82 8.86 3.94
N PRO A 159 16.14 8.91 2.79
CA PRO A 159 15.66 7.69 2.13
C PRO A 159 16.81 6.73 1.80
N LEU A 160 16.57 5.42 1.96
CA LEU A 160 17.57 4.37 1.67
C LEU A 160 17.66 4.05 0.17
N ALA A 161 16.70 4.52 -0.64
CA ALA A 161 16.68 4.35 -2.09
C ALA A 161 16.01 5.57 -2.74
N SER A 162 16.32 5.81 -4.02
CA SER A 162 15.72 6.90 -4.80
C SER A 162 14.21 6.69 -4.98
N PRO A 163 13.40 7.76 -4.92
CA PRO A 163 11.98 7.70 -5.19
C PRO A 163 11.66 7.12 -6.57
N ILE A 164 10.57 6.37 -6.66
CA ILE A 164 10.05 5.87 -7.92
C ILE A 164 8.88 6.77 -8.34
N VAL A 165 9.07 7.51 -9.43
CA VAL A 165 8.16 8.57 -9.89
C VAL A 165 7.30 8.17 -11.10
N LYS A 166 7.48 6.95 -11.63
CA LYS A 166 6.72 6.42 -12.77
C LYS A 166 6.49 4.91 -12.65
N SER A 167 5.39 4.44 -13.21
CA SER A 167 5.04 3.02 -13.27
C SER A 167 6.08 2.22 -14.05
N ARG A 168 6.33 1.00 -13.61
CA ARG A 168 7.20 0.02 -14.28
C ARG A 168 6.40 -1.16 -14.88
N CYS A 169 5.08 -1.00 -15.05
CA CYS A 169 4.23 -2.05 -15.63
C CYS A 169 4.47 -2.25 -17.15
N GLY A 170 5.05 -1.27 -17.84
CA GLY A 170 5.33 -1.37 -19.27
C GLY A 170 4.08 -1.69 -20.10
N LYS A 171 4.22 -2.60 -21.05
CA LYS A 171 3.13 -3.05 -21.96
C LYS A 171 2.16 -4.05 -21.31
N CYS A 172 2.47 -4.59 -20.12
CA CYS A 172 1.63 -5.58 -19.45
C CYS A 172 0.26 -5.02 -19.07
N ASN A 173 -0.82 -5.68 -19.49
CA ASN A 173 -2.22 -5.31 -19.22
C ASN A 173 -3.01 -6.41 -18.48
N ILE A 174 -2.38 -7.49 -18.02
CA ILE A 174 -3.05 -8.65 -17.41
C ILE A 174 -4.07 -8.23 -16.33
N CYS A 175 -3.70 -7.32 -15.44
CA CYS A 175 -4.59 -6.87 -14.36
C CYS A 175 -5.70 -5.91 -14.86
N VAL A 176 -5.49 -5.24 -15.99
CA VAL A 176 -6.51 -4.38 -16.65
C VAL A 176 -7.57 -5.27 -17.29
N GLU A 177 -7.15 -6.26 -18.06
CA GLU A 177 -8.00 -7.22 -18.75
C GLU A 177 -8.80 -8.10 -17.79
N ALA A 178 -8.16 -8.49 -16.66
CA ALA A 178 -8.80 -9.30 -15.64
C ALA A 178 -9.76 -8.50 -14.73
N CYS A 179 -9.83 -7.17 -14.84
CA CYS A 179 -10.65 -6.34 -13.96
C CYS A 179 -12.15 -6.50 -14.25
N PRO A 180 -12.96 -7.11 -13.34
CA PRO A 180 -14.37 -7.36 -13.59
C PRO A 180 -15.22 -6.07 -13.61
N ALA A 181 -14.65 -4.96 -13.15
CA ALA A 181 -15.28 -3.63 -13.16
C ALA A 181 -14.89 -2.79 -14.36
N GLY A 182 -13.87 -3.20 -15.16
CA GLY A 182 -13.30 -2.33 -16.20
C GLY A 182 -12.81 -1.00 -15.63
N ALA A 183 -12.27 -1.00 -14.40
CA ALA A 183 -11.94 0.23 -13.67
C ALA A 183 -10.60 0.86 -14.06
N ALA A 184 -9.75 0.15 -14.79
CA ALA A 184 -8.41 0.62 -15.19
C ALA A 184 -8.35 0.84 -16.70
N SER A 185 -7.83 1.99 -17.15
CA SER A 185 -7.69 2.34 -18.57
C SER A 185 -6.47 1.69 -19.26
N GLY A 186 -5.52 1.17 -18.46
CA GLY A 186 -4.25 0.67 -18.99
C GLY A 186 -3.15 1.74 -19.07
N MET A 187 -3.45 3.00 -18.83
CA MET A 187 -2.47 4.09 -18.76
C MET A 187 -1.44 3.86 -17.64
N LEU A 188 -0.22 4.32 -17.85
CA LEU A 188 0.86 4.23 -16.87
C LEU A 188 0.85 5.43 -15.93
N TRP A 189 0.85 5.16 -14.64
CA TRP A 189 1.02 6.18 -13.62
C TRP A 189 2.40 6.85 -13.68
N ASN A 190 2.41 8.14 -13.42
CA ASN A 190 3.57 8.91 -12.99
C ASN A 190 3.10 10.03 -12.02
N THR A 191 4.04 10.75 -11.42
CA THR A 191 3.72 11.77 -10.40
C THR A 191 2.98 13.01 -10.93
N LYS A 192 2.75 13.13 -12.25
CA LYS A 192 2.02 14.24 -12.90
C LYS A 192 0.61 13.82 -13.36
N VAL A 193 0.30 12.51 -13.36
CA VAL A 193 -0.98 11.97 -13.80
C VAL A 193 -1.91 11.85 -12.60
N ASP A 194 -3.09 12.41 -12.71
CA ASP A 194 -4.11 12.24 -11.68
C ASP A 194 -4.68 10.81 -11.70
N ARG A 195 -5.10 10.30 -10.53
CA ARG A 195 -5.66 8.94 -10.41
C ARG A 195 -6.84 8.73 -11.35
N ASP A 196 -7.72 9.71 -11.42
CA ASP A 196 -8.99 9.56 -12.15
C ASP A 196 -8.81 9.54 -13.67
N GLU A 197 -7.61 9.86 -14.18
CA GLU A 197 -7.25 9.71 -15.60
C GLU A 197 -7.01 8.24 -16.00
N TYR A 198 -6.59 7.40 -15.07
CA TYR A 198 -6.22 6.01 -15.39
C TYR A 198 -7.01 4.96 -14.59
N TYR A 199 -7.73 5.37 -13.55
CA TYR A 199 -8.42 4.44 -12.66
C TYR A 199 -9.71 5.01 -12.07
N ASP A 200 -10.83 4.31 -12.32
CA ASP A 200 -12.16 4.63 -11.78
C ASP A 200 -12.36 3.90 -10.43
N ALA A 201 -12.14 4.62 -9.34
CA ALA A 201 -12.28 4.09 -7.99
C ALA A 201 -13.74 3.71 -7.66
N PHE A 202 -14.73 4.40 -8.22
CA PHE A 202 -16.14 4.11 -7.97
C PHE A 202 -16.58 2.80 -8.63
N LYS A 203 -16.19 2.55 -9.89
CA LYS A 203 -16.43 1.27 -10.53
C LYS A 203 -15.78 0.12 -9.76
N CYS A 204 -14.54 0.29 -9.34
CA CYS A 204 -13.83 -0.73 -8.54
C CYS A 204 -14.54 -1.01 -7.22
N SER A 205 -14.85 0.02 -6.43
CA SER A 205 -15.53 -0.07 -5.15
C SER A 205 -16.89 -0.77 -5.27
N LYS A 206 -17.73 -0.33 -6.23
CA LYS A 206 -19.03 -0.95 -6.48
C LYS A 206 -18.90 -2.46 -6.76
N LYS A 207 -18.00 -2.84 -7.66
CA LYS A 207 -17.78 -4.26 -8.00
C LYS A 207 -17.17 -5.05 -6.83
N ALA A 208 -16.22 -4.48 -6.11
CA ALA A 208 -15.61 -5.12 -4.95
C ALA A 208 -16.66 -5.41 -3.85
N ARG A 209 -17.55 -4.45 -3.58
CA ARG A 209 -18.65 -4.61 -2.63
C ARG A 209 -19.64 -5.70 -3.07
N GLU A 210 -20.01 -5.70 -4.35
CA GLU A 210 -20.88 -6.71 -4.95
C GLU A 210 -20.30 -8.13 -4.75
N LEU A 211 -19.00 -8.30 -5.07
CA LEU A 211 -18.33 -9.60 -4.98
C LEU A 211 -18.08 -10.08 -3.54
N SER A 212 -17.84 -9.17 -2.60
CA SER A 212 -17.55 -9.52 -1.21
C SER A 212 -18.78 -9.58 -0.31
N ARG A 213 -19.92 -9.06 -0.74
CA ARG A 213 -21.18 -9.02 0.03
C ARG A 213 -21.59 -10.33 0.72
N PRO A 214 -21.37 -11.52 0.13
CA PRO A 214 -21.81 -12.78 0.77
C PRO A 214 -21.07 -13.13 2.06
N PHE A 215 -19.88 -12.56 2.32
CA PHE A 215 -19.01 -12.99 3.42
C PHE A 215 -18.27 -11.85 4.15
N ALA A 216 -18.20 -10.66 3.58
CA ALA A 216 -17.53 -9.54 4.20
C ALA A 216 -18.48 -8.63 4.95
N ASP A 217 -17.97 -7.94 5.97
CA ASP A 217 -18.68 -6.84 6.61
C ASP A 217 -19.12 -5.81 5.55
N PRO A 218 -20.36 -5.28 5.62
CA PRO A 218 -20.87 -4.31 4.64
C PRO A 218 -20.00 -3.07 4.42
N ASN A 219 -19.15 -2.74 5.40
CA ASN A 219 -18.22 -1.62 5.32
C ASN A 219 -16.89 -1.97 4.63
N HIS A 220 -16.69 -3.24 4.25
CA HIS A 220 -15.49 -3.69 3.55
C HIS A 220 -15.75 -3.95 2.07
N GLU A 221 -14.80 -3.55 1.26
CA GLU A 221 -14.81 -3.67 -0.20
C GLU A 221 -13.58 -4.45 -0.65
N ILE A 222 -13.74 -5.73 -0.94
CA ILE A 222 -12.64 -6.63 -1.27
C ILE A 222 -12.89 -7.31 -2.60
N CYS A 223 -11.87 -7.29 -3.49
CA CYS A 223 -11.88 -8.04 -4.73
C CYS A 223 -10.62 -8.92 -4.87
N GLY A 224 -9.43 -8.32 -5.00
CA GLY A 224 -8.16 -9.05 -5.05
C GLY A 224 -7.75 -9.63 -6.40
N ILE A 225 -8.61 -9.65 -7.41
CA ILE A 225 -8.30 -10.24 -8.74
C ILE A 225 -7.04 -9.63 -9.34
N CYS A 226 -6.93 -8.29 -9.38
CA CYS A 226 -5.75 -7.60 -9.92
C CYS A 226 -4.46 -7.85 -9.10
N VAL A 227 -4.58 -8.20 -7.83
CA VAL A 227 -3.44 -8.65 -6.99
C VAL A 227 -3.02 -10.06 -7.40
N SER A 228 -3.98 -10.97 -7.55
CA SER A 228 -3.76 -12.38 -7.88
C SER A 228 -3.11 -12.58 -9.25
N VAL A 229 -3.62 -11.90 -10.28
CA VAL A 229 -3.16 -12.07 -11.67
C VAL A 229 -1.83 -11.38 -11.97
N CYS A 230 -1.37 -10.46 -11.11
CA CYS A 230 -0.14 -9.72 -11.36
C CYS A 230 1.10 -10.65 -11.33
N PRO A 231 1.92 -10.66 -12.40
CA PRO A 231 3.09 -11.52 -12.45
C PRO A 231 4.22 -11.03 -11.54
N VAL A 232 4.23 -9.74 -11.17
CA VAL A 232 5.29 -9.18 -10.31
C VAL A 232 5.15 -9.72 -8.89
N GLY A 233 6.24 -10.27 -8.34
CA GLY A 233 6.30 -10.82 -6.99
C GLY A 233 5.69 -12.21 -6.83
N LYS A 234 5.17 -12.82 -7.89
CA LYS A 234 4.69 -14.21 -7.88
C LYS A 234 5.87 -15.16 -7.77
N LYS A 235 5.82 -16.10 -6.81
CA LYS A 235 6.88 -17.12 -6.67
C LYS A 235 6.92 -18.03 -7.91
N GLY A 236 8.13 -18.48 -8.30
CA GLY A 236 8.32 -19.38 -9.43
C GLY A 236 8.33 -18.75 -10.82
N LEU A 237 8.09 -17.43 -10.94
CA LEU A 237 8.30 -16.72 -12.20
C LEU A 237 9.71 -16.14 -12.25
N SER A 238 10.51 -16.59 -13.22
CA SER A 238 11.84 -16.04 -13.49
C SER A 238 11.75 -14.57 -13.92
N GLU A 239 12.80 -13.77 -13.69
CA GLU A 239 12.81 -12.35 -14.09
C GLU A 239 12.60 -12.14 -15.58
N SER A 240 12.96 -13.12 -16.43
CA SER A 240 12.74 -13.09 -17.88
C SER A 240 11.26 -13.09 -18.28
N LYS A 241 10.34 -13.60 -17.45
CA LYS A 241 8.88 -13.56 -17.69
C LYS A 241 8.19 -12.34 -17.08
N ARG A 242 8.95 -11.44 -16.46
CA ARG A 242 8.45 -10.20 -15.83
C ARG A 242 8.54 -8.96 -16.74
N ARG A 243 9.05 -9.11 -17.97
CA ARG A 243 9.20 -8.06 -18.98
C ARG A 243 8.04 -8.02 -19.95
#